data_eab60468d0146932b6a9206c09e65b7d
#
_entry.id   eab60468d0146932b6a9206c09e65b7d
#
_cell.length_a   1.000
_cell.length_b   1.000
_cell.length_c   1.000
_cell.angle_alpha   90.00
_cell.angle_beta   90.00
_cell.angle_gamma   90.00
#
_symmetry.space_group_name_H-M   'P 1'
#
loop_
_entity.id
_entity.type
_entity.pdbx_description
1 polymer ?
#
loop_
_entity_poly.entity_id
_entity_poly.type
_entity_poly.pdbx_seq_one_letter_code
_entity_poly.pdbx_strand_id
1 'polypeptide(L)'
;MIDPSNRQTKPLRIAIAGATGRVGMQLINQLAPDPVTLVALTRQQSSPFSIAGVASATVDFDQPSTLGKALAGVDKLFIAHGTSVQQVANEVALIDAAVEAGVQHIVKLSVMGPSTPMNPFAWHSTIEAHLGQQSLASTVLRPTTFMDVLKRAGNAIAMGTWAGAAGHGRVNLIDTRDVASCARIALLEDVEKGSRRAYHLTGPGNWTMPQIAEELSVLLGHAVSYTHRTPAAQHAALVADGLSPFVAEILVGLDRVFHDCVLTERTFTVEDLTGNAPRSLSDWLRENLDAFRGQVR
;
A
#
# COMPACT_ATOMS: atom_id res chain seq x y z
N MET A 1 9.79 -27.22 42.75
CA MET A 1 10.34 -26.10 42.00
C MET A 1 9.94 -26.34 40.54
N ILE A 2 9.00 -25.57 40.03
CA ILE A 2 8.58 -25.64 38.62
C ILE A 2 9.53 -24.72 37.85
N ASP A 3 10.28 -25.28 36.91
CA ASP A 3 11.26 -24.59 36.07
C ASP A 3 10.51 -23.46 35.26
N PRO A 4 10.89 -22.18 35.42
CA PRO A 4 10.25 -21.07 34.70
C PRO A 4 10.59 -21.01 33.21
N SER A 5 11.52 -21.86 32.72
CA SER A 5 12.05 -21.82 31.33
C SER A 5 11.19 -22.56 30.29
N ASN A 6 10.09 -23.24 30.67
CA ASN A 6 9.28 -24.04 29.75
C ASN A 6 7.88 -23.40 29.48
N ARG A 7 7.79 -22.06 29.31
CA ARG A 7 6.67 -21.47 28.62
C ARG A 7 6.98 -21.53 27.12
N GLN A 8 6.50 -22.55 26.44
CA GLN A 8 6.33 -22.50 24.99
C GLN A 8 5.37 -21.32 24.71
N THR A 9 5.95 -20.14 24.44
CA THR A 9 5.16 -18.98 24.01
C THR A 9 4.54 -19.36 22.67
N LYS A 10 3.20 -19.38 22.63
CA LYS A 10 2.45 -19.60 21.38
C LYS A 10 2.97 -18.63 20.31
N PRO A 11 3.29 -19.11 19.09
CA PRO A 11 3.74 -18.24 18.02
C PRO A 11 2.77 -17.08 17.81
N LEU A 12 3.31 -15.87 17.62
CA LEU A 12 2.55 -14.66 17.31
C LEU A 12 1.68 -14.90 16.06
N ARG A 13 0.35 -14.70 16.18
CA ARG A 13 -0.60 -14.89 15.09
C ARG A 13 -0.96 -13.56 14.45
N ILE A 14 -0.60 -13.40 13.18
CA ILE A 14 -0.76 -12.15 12.43
C ILE A 14 -1.77 -12.39 11.29
N ALA A 15 -2.84 -11.59 11.26
CA ALA A 15 -3.77 -11.54 10.12
C ALA A 15 -3.39 -10.41 9.17
N ILE A 16 -3.56 -10.65 7.86
CA ILE A 16 -3.22 -9.71 6.80
C ILE A 16 -4.45 -9.50 5.92
N ALA A 17 -5.12 -8.36 6.09
CA ALA A 17 -6.16 -7.89 5.19
C ALA A 17 -5.53 -7.19 3.99
N GLY A 18 -6.04 -7.48 2.78
CA GLY A 18 -5.41 -7.06 1.53
C GLY A 18 -4.21 -7.93 1.14
N ALA A 19 -4.20 -9.18 1.58
CA ALA A 19 -3.15 -10.19 1.37
C ALA A 19 -2.78 -10.39 -0.12
N THR A 20 -3.73 -10.25 -1.05
CA THR A 20 -3.51 -10.33 -2.51
C THR A 20 -3.05 -9.01 -3.14
N GLY A 21 -3.01 -7.93 -2.35
CA GLY A 21 -2.57 -6.61 -2.82
C GLY A 21 -1.05 -6.51 -2.92
N ARG A 22 -0.58 -5.40 -3.52
CA ARG A 22 0.84 -5.14 -3.77
C ARG A 22 1.69 -5.19 -2.48
N VAL A 23 1.26 -4.49 -1.44
CA VAL A 23 1.96 -4.48 -0.15
C VAL A 23 1.72 -5.77 0.62
N GLY A 24 0.47 -6.26 0.68
CA GLY A 24 0.13 -7.46 1.44
C GLY A 24 0.88 -8.71 0.98
N MET A 25 1.02 -8.92 -0.34
CA MET A 25 1.79 -10.03 -0.89
C MET A 25 3.28 -9.94 -0.50
N GLN A 26 3.88 -8.76 -0.62
CA GLN A 26 5.27 -8.54 -0.21
C GLN A 26 5.45 -8.75 1.30
N LEU A 27 4.49 -8.30 2.10
CA LEU A 27 4.50 -8.47 3.54
C LEU A 27 4.44 -9.95 3.95
N ILE A 28 3.56 -10.73 3.31
CA ILE A 28 3.48 -12.18 3.54
C ILE A 28 4.80 -12.86 3.21
N ASN A 29 5.40 -12.56 2.05
CA ASN A 29 6.67 -13.13 1.65
C ASN A 29 7.81 -12.79 2.63
N GLN A 30 7.79 -11.57 3.18
CA GLN A 30 8.81 -11.13 4.14
C GLN A 30 8.59 -11.69 5.55
N LEU A 31 7.34 -11.94 5.95
CA LEU A 31 7.01 -12.53 7.25
C LEU A 31 7.11 -14.07 7.27
N ALA A 32 7.02 -14.72 6.11
CA ALA A 32 7.03 -16.18 6.03
C ALA A 32 8.24 -16.87 6.70
N PRO A 33 9.46 -16.29 6.69
CA PRO A 33 10.61 -16.85 7.40
C PRO A 33 10.59 -16.62 8.93
N ASP A 34 9.75 -15.71 9.43
CA ASP A 34 9.70 -15.37 10.86
C ASP A 34 8.92 -16.43 11.65
N PRO A 35 9.18 -16.59 12.96
CA PRO A 35 8.51 -17.58 13.80
C PRO A 35 7.08 -17.12 14.18
N VAL A 36 6.25 -16.84 13.18
CA VAL A 36 4.87 -16.35 13.30
C VAL A 36 3.89 -17.24 12.57
N THR A 37 2.62 -17.18 12.95
CA THR A 37 1.53 -17.82 12.21
C THR A 37 0.80 -16.76 11.38
N LEU A 38 0.78 -16.92 10.06
CA LEU A 38 0.14 -15.99 9.15
C LEU A 38 -1.27 -16.43 8.75
N VAL A 39 -2.20 -15.48 8.71
CA VAL A 39 -3.56 -15.67 8.22
C VAL A 39 -3.86 -14.62 7.14
N ALA A 40 -3.94 -15.04 5.90
CA ALA A 40 -4.36 -14.19 4.79
C ALA A 40 -5.88 -14.02 4.80
N LEU A 41 -6.36 -12.79 5.00
CA LEU A 41 -7.79 -12.48 4.88
C LEU A 41 -8.14 -12.26 3.41
N THR A 42 -9.07 -13.03 2.88
CA THR A 42 -9.47 -12.99 1.46
C THR A 42 -10.98 -12.91 1.32
N ARG A 43 -11.46 -12.27 0.24
CA ARG A 43 -12.88 -12.27 -0.13
C ARG A 43 -13.29 -13.50 -0.96
N GLN A 44 -12.33 -14.28 -1.40
CA GLN A 44 -12.55 -15.49 -2.22
C GLN A 44 -12.43 -16.75 -1.37
N GLN A 45 -13.35 -17.69 -1.53
CA GLN A 45 -13.33 -18.96 -0.82
C GLN A 45 -12.16 -19.87 -1.25
N SER A 46 -11.76 -19.81 -2.51
CA SER A 46 -10.57 -20.51 -2.99
C SER A 46 -9.35 -19.61 -2.75
N SER A 47 -8.52 -19.97 -1.78
CA SER A 47 -7.29 -19.22 -1.53
C SER A 47 -6.38 -19.27 -2.75
N PRO A 48 -6.00 -18.11 -3.34
CA PRO A 48 -4.95 -18.07 -4.35
C PRO A 48 -3.57 -18.27 -3.73
N PHE A 49 -3.46 -18.39 -2.39
CA PHE A 49 -2.20 -18.52 -1.67
C PHE A 49 -1.76 -19.95 -1.59
N SER A 50 -0.70 -20.26 -2.34
CA SER A 50 0.05 -21.51 -2.25
C SER A 50 1.38 -21.29 -1.51
N ILE A 51 1.40 -20.41 -0.51
CA ILE A 51 2.60 -20.19 0.30
C ILE A 51 2.52 -21.14 1.49
N ALA A 52 3.51 -22.01 1.62
CA ALA A 52 3.60 -22.94 2.75
C ALA A 52 3.58 -22.18 4.09
N GLY A 53 2.77 -22.64 5.03
CA GLY A 53 2.67 -22.02 6.36
C GLY A 53 1.71 -20.82 6.46
N VAL A 54 1.07 -20.39 5.37
CA VAL A 54 0.08 -19.31 5.38
C VAL A 54 -1.33 -19.89 5.34
N ALA A 55 -2.09 -19.73 6.43
CA ALA A 55 -3.51 -20.05 6.44
C ALA A 55 -4.32 -18.97 5.73
N SER A 56 -5.49 -19.31 5.20
CA SER A 56 -6.43 -18.32 4.67
C SER A 56 -7.73 -18.34 5.45
N ALA A 57 -8.34 -17.17 5.60
CA ALA A 57 -9.68 -17.03 6.16
C ALA A 57 -10.52 -16.13 5.25
N THR A 58 -11.74 -16.58 4.94
CA THR A 58 -12.66 -15.80 4.11
C THR A 58 -13.35 -14.75 4.95
N VAL A 59 -13.35 -13.51 4.45
CA VAL A 59 -14.05 -12.36 5.01
C VAL A 59 -15.08 -11.84 4.00
N ASP A 60 -16.28 -11.58 4.49
CA ASP A 60 -17.37 -11.00 3.72
C ASP A 60 -17.92 -9.80 4.51
N PHE A 61 -17.76 -8.63 3.96
CA PHE A 61 -18.19 -7.39 4.62
C PHE A 61 -19.73 -7.25 4.68
N ASP A 62 -20.45 -7.96 3.82
CA ASP A 62 -21.91 -8.05 3.88
C ASP A 62 -22.39 -9.04 4.96
N GLN A 63 -21.46 -9.84 5.53
CA GLN A 63 -21.69 -10.79 6.60
C GLN A 63 -20.70 -10.57 7.76
N PRO A 64 -20.94 -9.60 8.65
CA PRO A 64 -19.99 -9.18 9.71
C PRO A 64 -19.51 -10.32 10.62
N SER A 65 -20.31 -11.35 10.82
CA SER A 65 -19.91 -12.53 11.62
C SER A 65 -18.69 -13.28 11.06
N THR A 66 -18.39 -13.12 9.76
CA THR A 66 -17.22 -13.73 9.13
C THR A 66 -15.93 -13.04 9.57
N LEU A 67 -15.98 -11.72 9.84
CA LEU A 67 -14.83 -10.93 10.30
C LEU A 67 -14.37 -11.42 11.67
N GLY A 68 -15.28 -11.52 12.63
CA GLY A 68 -14.96 -12.01 13.98
C GLY A 68 -14.40 -13.44 13.96
N LYS A 69 -14.96 -14.34 13.13
CA LYS A 69 -14.45 -15.72 12.97
C LYS A 69 -13.03 -15.72 12.40
N ALA A 70 -12.76 -14.90 11.40
CA ALA A 70 -11.45 -14.81 10.75
C ALA A 70 -10.37 -14.22 11.68
N LEU A 71 -10.77 -13.37 12.63
CA LEU A 71 -9.88 -12.72 13.59
C LEU A 71 -9.76 -13.47 14.94
N ALA A 72 -10.46 -14.58 15.11
CA ALA A 72 -10.39 -15.35 16.36
C ALA A 72 -8.95 -15.81 16.67
N GLY A 73 -8.44 -15.41 17.83
CA GLY A 73 -7.10 -15.74 18.31
C GLY A 73 -5.96 -15.06 17.52
N VAL A 74 -6.25 -14.02 16.76
CA VAL A 74 -5.28 -13.14 16.10
C VAL A 74 -4.72 -12.15 17.12
N ASP A 75 -3.40 -12.05 17.18
CA ASP A 75 -2.72 -11.13 18.09
C ASP A 75 -2.53 -9.75 17.44
N LYS A 76 -2.15 -9.72 16.13
CA LYS A 76 -1.91 -8.48 15.38
C LYS A 76 -2.55 -8.53 14.00
N LEU A 77 -2.99 -7.37 13.52
CA LEU A 77 -3.68 -7.24 12.23
C LEU A 77 -3.00 -6.18 11.37
N PHE A 78 -2.65 -6.54 10.13
CA PHE A 78 -2.32 -5.58 9.08
C PHE A 78 -3.57 -5.28 8.25
N ILE A 79 -3.84 -3.99 8.00
CA ILE A 79 -4.98 -3.55 7.18
C ILE A 79 -4.49 -2.77 5.97
N ALA A 80 -4.79 -3.30 4.78
CA ALA A 80 -4.70 -2.60 3.52
C ALA A 80 -5.96 -2.89 2.70
N HIS A 81 -6.58 -1.86 2.16
CA HIS A 81 -7.79 -1.98 1.33
C HIS A 81 -7.52 -1.35 -0.05
N GLY A 82 -8.10 -1.95 -1.09
CA GLY A 82 -8.08 -1.34 -2.42
C GLY A 82 -9.01 -0.12 -2.46
N THR A 83 -8.63 0.91 -3.24
CA THR A 83 -9.43 2.12 -3.45
C THR A 83 -10.83 1.78 -3.95
N SER A 84 -11.85 2.06 -3.16
CA SER A 84 -13.26 1.85 -3.51
C SER A 84 -14.16 2.73 -2.66
N VAL A 85 -15.39 2.95 -3.10
CA VAL A 85 -16.41 3.70 -2.34
C VAL A 85 -16.77 3.04 -1.01
N GLN A 86 -16.50 1.75 -0.85
CA GLN A 86 -16.75 0.99 0.37
C GLN A 86 -15.54 0.98 1.32
N GLN A 87 -14.45 1.65 0.97
CA GLN A 87 -13.19 1.54 1.74
C GLN A 87 -13.39 1.93 3.21
N VAL A 88 -14.03 3.06 3.48
CA VAL A 88 -14.26 3.52 4.87
C VAL A 88 -15.10 2.53 5.64
N ALA A 89 -16.24 2.11 5.10
CA ALA A 89 -17.13 1.16 5.78
C ALA A 89 -16.44 -0.18 6.07
N ASN A 90 -15.72 -0.71 5.09
CA ASN A 90 -15.05 -2.01 5.22
C ASN A 90 -13.90 -1.97 6.25
N GLU A 91 -13.07 -0.93 6.20
CA GLU A 91 -11.94 -0.83 7.14
C GLU A 91 -12.41 -0.53 8.56
N VAL A 92 -13.44 0.29 8.74
CA VAL A 92 -14.07 0.54 10.05
C VAL A 92 -14.65 -0.76 10.62
N ALA A 93 -15.43 -1.51 9.84
CA ALA A 93 -15.98 -2.80 10.27
C ALA A 93 -14.89 -3.81 10.67
N LEU A 94 -13.77 -3.83 9.94
CA LEU A 94 -12.65 -4.70 10.25
C LEU A 94 -11.91 -4.27 11.54
N ILE A 95 -11.75 -2.97 11.78
CA ILE A 95 -11.18 -2.42 13.00
C ILE A 95 -12.06 -2.79 14.21
N ASP A 96 -13.38 -2.59 14.11
CA ASP A 96 -14.32 -2.91 15.18
C ASP A 96 -14.31 -4.41 15.50
N ALA A 97 -14.35 -5.26 14.47
CA ALA A 97 -14.25 -6.71 14.65
C ALA A 97 -12.90 -7.14 15.28
N ALA A 98 -11.81 -6.43 14.98
CA ALA A 98 -10.51 -6.68 15.58
C ALA A 98 -10.48 -6.32 17.07
N VAL A 99 -11.10 -5.21 17.45
CA VAL A 99 -11.27 -4.81 18.86
C VAL A 99 -12.09 -5.86 19.62
N GLU A 100 -13.22 -6.29 19.07
CA GLU A 100 -14.09 -7.31 19.66
C GLU A 100 -13.39 -8.67 19.80
N ALA A 101 -12.57 -9.05 18.82
CA ALA A 101 -11.79 -10.29 18.83
C ALA A 101 -10.59 -10.25 19.78
N GLY A 102 -10.27 -9.11 20.39
CA GLY A 102 -9.16 -8.94 21.32
C GLY A 102 -7.78 -8.80 20.64
N VAL A 103 -7.74 -8.38 19.38
CA VAL A 103 -6.49 -8.01 18.69
C VAL A 103 -5.77 -6.93 19.47
N GLN A 104 -4.48 -7.08 19.68
CA GLN A 104 -3.69 -6.19 20.53
C GLN A 104 -3.08 -5.01 19.77
N HIS A 105 -2.79 -5.19 18.48
CA HIS A 105 -2.14 -4.17 17.66
C HIS A 105 -2.65 -4.20 16.23
N ILE A 106 -2.98 -3.03 15.69
CA ILE A 106 -3.32 -2.84 14.27
C ILE A 106 -2.23 -2.01 13.58
N VAL A 107 -1.69 -2.54 12.49
CA VAL A 107 -0.83 -1.80 11.56
C VAL A 107 -1.66 -1.44 10.33
N LYS A 108 -1.96 -0.15 10.17
CA LYS A 108 -2.83 0.37 9.10
C LYS A 108 -1.99 0.96 7.97
N LEU A 109 -2.18 0.46 6.76
CA LEU A 109 -1.67 1.11 5.55
C LEU A 109 -2.59 2.29 5.19
N SER A 110 -2.07 3.49 5.35
CA SER A 110 -2.73 4.75 5.01
C SER A 110 -2.07 5.40 3.78
N VAL A 111 -2.07 6.69 3.68
CA VAL A 111 -1.47 7.49 2.61
C VAL A 111 -0.87 8.77 3.18
N MET A 112 0.29 9.18 2.66
CA MET A 112 0.82 10.53 2.87
C MET A 112 0.09 11.49 1.93
N GLY A 113 -0.36 12.62 2.45
CA GLY A 113 -1.02 13.63 1.64
C GLY A 113 -1.63 14.76 2.45
N PRO A 114 -2.19 15.76 1.77
CA PRO A 114 -2.76 16.92 2.40
C PRO A 114 -4.06 16.56 3.14
N SER A 115 -4.37 17.32 4.18
CA SER A 115 -5.70 17.30 4.79
C SER A 115 -6.67 18.00 3.83
N THR A 116 -7.41 17.23 3.07
CA THR A 116 -8.29 17.70 2.00
C THR A 116 -9.55 16.80 1.91
N PRO A 117 -10.70 17.32 1.45
CA PRO A 117 -11.86 16.50 1.19
C PRO A 117 -11.70 15.58 -0.05
N MET A 118 -10.57 15.66 -0.76
CA MET A 118 -10.31 14.83 -1.93
C MET A 118 -10.01 13.37 -1.53
N ASN A 119 -10.63 12.43 -2.21
CA ASN A 119 -10.37 11.00 -2.05
C ASN A 119 -9.12 10.57 -2.86
N PRO A 120 -8.34 9.64 -2.34
CA PRO A 120 -8.56 8.80 -1.16
C PRO A 120 -8.11 9.41 0.18
N PHE A 121 -7.52 10.61 0.21
CA PHE A 121 -6.96 11.22 1.43
C PHE A 121 -8.03 11.38 2.54
N ALA A 122 -9.23 11.88 2.18
CA ALA A 122 -10.34 12.03 3.12
C ALA A 122 -10.77 10.69 3.74
N TRP A 123 -10.83 9.62 2.95
CA TRP A 123 -11.17 8.28 3.45
C TRP A 123 -10.15 7.78 4.46
N HIS A 124 -8.86 7.90 4.14
CA HIS A 124 -7.80 7.50 5.06
C HIS A 124 -7.85 8.31 6.36
N SER A 125 -8.07 9.62 6.29
CA SER A 125 -8.22 10.48 7.48
C SER A 125 -9.38 10.04 8.37
N THR A 126 -10.52 9.68 7.77
CA THR A 126 -11.70 9.16 8.51
C THR A 126 -11.38 7.84 9.21
N ILE A 127 -10.73 6.91 8.51
CA ILE A 127 -10.35 5.60 9.07
C ILE A 127 -9.31 5.76 10.18
N GLU A 128 -8.32 6.61 10.00
CA GLU A 128 -7.31 6.89 11.03
C GLU A 128 -7.94 7.52 12.29
N ALA A 129 -8.89 8.43 12.11
CA ALA A 129 -9.62 9.03 13.23
C ALA A 129 -10.41 7.98 14.03
N HIS A 130 -11.08 7.03 13.34
CA HIS A 130 -11.79 5.92 13.97
C HIS A 130 -10.81 4.99 14.70
N LEU A 131 -9.71 4.59 14.08
CA LEU A 131 -8.68 3.76 14.68
C LEU A 131 -8.07 4.43 15.93
N GLY A 132 -7.86 5.75 15.87
CA GLY A 132 -7.33 6.54 16.97
C GLY A 132 -8.21 6.59 18.22
N GLN A 133 -9.50 6.25 18.11
CA GLN A 133 -10.44 6.17 19.24
C GLN A 133 -10.43 4.80 19.94
N GLN A 134 -9.82 3.78 19.32
CA GLN A 134 -9.80 2.44 19.88
C GLN A 134 -8.79 2.29 21.02
N SER A 135 -9.00 1.34 21.92
CA SER A 135 -8.13 1.12 23.10
C SER A 135 -6.89 0.26 22.82
N LEU A 136 -6.80 -0.38 21.65
CA LEU A 136 -5.65 -1.20 21.24
C LEU A 136 -4.46 -0.33 20.77
N ALA A 137 -3.29 -0.94 20.61
CA ALA A 137 -2.15 -0.28 19.99
C ALA A 137 -2.36 -0.11 18.50
N SER A 138 -1.88 0.99 17.92
CA SER A 138 -1.96 1.23 16.49
C SER A 138 -0.70 1.85 15.91
N THR A 139 -0.34 1.41 14.71
CA THR A 139 0.72 2.00 13.89
C THR A 139 0.15 2.33 12.51
N VAL A 140 0.21 3.59 12.13
CA VAL A 140 -0.26 4.08 10.84
C VAL A 140 0.95 4.29 9.93
N LEU A 141 0.99 3.59 8.81
CA LEU A 141 2.00 3.77 7.77
C LEU A 141 1.42 4.64 6.67
N ARG A 142 2.00 5.82 6.47
CA ARG A 142 1.59 6.81 5.47
C ARG A 142 2.62 6.87 4.34
N PRO A 143 2.61 5.93 3.38
CA PRO A 143 3.50 6.00 2.24
C PRO A 143 3.12 7.16 1.31
N THR A 144 4.12 7.69 0.63
CA THR A 144 3.91 8.46 -0.59
C THR A 144 3.43 7.54 -1.72
N THR A 145 3.34 8.05 -2.93
CA THR A 145 2.84 7.29 -4.09
C THR A 145 3.75 6.09 -4.41
N PHE A 146 3.14 4.94 -4.65
CA PHE A 146 3.88 3.75 -5.05
C PHE A 146 4.44 3.87 -6.47
N MET A 147 5.66 3.41 -6.70
CA MET A 147 6.28 3.32 -8.02
C MET A 147 5.41 2.55 -9.03
N ASP A 148 4.62 1.62 -8.55
CA ASP A 148 3.68 0.81 -9.35
C ASP A 148 2.62 1.63 -10.12
N VAL A 149 2.38 2.89 -9.75
CA VAL A 149 1.48 3.76 -10.51
C VAL A 149 1.95 3.95 -11.95
N LEU A 150 3.26 3.90 -12.19
CA LEU A 150 3.87 4.05 -13.51
C LEU A 150 3.50 2.92 -14.47
N LYS A 151 3.25 1.71 -13.97
CA LYS A 151 2.86 0.56 -14.81
C LYS A 151 1.56 0.79 -15.58
N ARG A 152 0.70 1.71 -15.13
CA ARG A 152 -0.53 2.06 -15.85
C ARG A 152 -0.26 2.70 -17.20
N ALA A 153 0.86 3.41 -17.34
CA ALA A 153 1.28 4.02 -18.59
C ALA A 153 2.10 3.07 -19.49
N GLY A 154 2.27 1.79 -19.10
CA GLY A 154 3.17 0.85 -19.75
C GLY A 154 2.97 0.74 -21.26
N ASN A 155 1.72 0.60 -21.74
CA ASN A 155 1.44 0.53 -23.18
C ASN A 155 1.78 1.84 -23.91
N ALA A 156 1.46 3.00 -23.33
CA ALA A 156 1.79 4.29 -23.92
C ALA A 156 3.30 4.51 -23.95
N ILE A 157 4.01 4.11 -22.90
CA ILE A 157 5.48 4.17 -22.82
C ILE A 157 6.12 3.26 -23.86
N ALA A 158 5.61 2.04 -24.03
CA ALA A 158 6.10 1.11 -25.05
C ALA A 158 5.97 1.65 -26.47
N MET A 159 4.98 2.50 -26.74
CA MET A 159 4.76 3.19 -28.01
C MET A 159 5.54 4.51 -28.13
N GLY A 160 6.40 4.84 -27.15
CA GLY A 160 7.16 6.08 -27.13
C GLY A 160 6.36 7.32 -26.73
N THR A 161 5.07 7.16 -26.38
CA THR A 161 4.18 8.24 -25.99
C THR A 161 3.68 8.05 -24.56
N TRP A 162 3.77 9.09 -23.75
CA TRP A 162 3.20 9.08 -22.42
C TRP A 162 2.60 10.46 -22.15
N ALA A 163 1.36 10.49 -21.67
CA ALA A 163 0.70 11.74 -21.42
C ALA A 163 -0.07 11.69 -20.10
N GLY A 164 -0.14 12.83 -19.39
CA GLY A 164 -0.85 12.98 -18.13
C GLY A 164 -0.99 14.43 -17.73
N ALA A 165 -1.63 14.70 -16.61
CA ALA A 165 -1.88 16.05 -16.14
C ALA A 165 -0.90 16.54 -15.06
N ALA A 166 0.14 15.75 -14.72
CA ALA A 166 1.14 16.11 -13.71
C ALA A 166 2.14 17.21 -14.16
N GLY A 167 2.23 17.51 -15.46
CA GLY A 167 3.14 18.55 -15.99
C GLY A 167 4.59 18.30 -15.61
N HIS A 168 5.22 19.35 -15.09
CA HIS A 168 6.60 19.33 -14.56
C HIS A 168 6.65 19.24 -13.02
N GLY A 169 5.53 18.93 -12.39
CA GLY A 169 5.47 18.76 -10.95
C GLY A 169 6.33 17.61 -10.46
N ARG A 170 6.78 17.72 -9.22
CA ARG A 170 7.67 16.75 -8.58
C ARG A 170 6.87 15.85 -7.64
N VAL A 171 7.22 14.59 -7.60
CA VAL A 171 6.64 13.61 -6.70
C VAL A 171 7.74 12.72 -6.12
N ASN A 172 7.62 12.38 -4.85
CA ASN A 172 8.37 11.29 -4.25
C ASN A 172 7.64 9.98 -4.55
N LEU A 173 8.40 8.94 -4.91
CA LEU A 173 7.86 7.61 -5.23
C LEU A 173 8.55 6.57 -4.36
N ILE A 174 7.76 5.64 -3.80
CA ILE A 174 8.25 4.58 -2.91
C ILE A 174 7.97 3.19 -3.49
N ASP A 175 8.90 2.25 -3.27
CA ASP A 175 8.69 0.84 -3.58
C ASP A 175 7.79 0.18 -2.54
N THR A 176 6.83 -0.62 -2.98
CA THR A 176 5.91 -1.36 -2.08
C THR A 176 6.63 -2.39 -1.21
N ARG A 177 7.82 -2.83 -1.59
CA ARG A 177 8.68 -3.72 -0.78
C ARG A 177 9.22 -3.00 0.46
N ASP A 178 9.55 -1.72 0.35
CA ASP A 178 10.01 -0.91 1.50
C ASP A 178 8.86 -0.65 2.48
N VAL A 179 7.66 -0.39 1.96
CA VAL A 179 6.46 -0.28 2.77
C VAL A 179 6.16 -1.58 3.52
N ALA A 180 6.29 -2.72 2.84
CA ALA A 180 6.13 -4.03 3.45
C ALA A 180 7.20 -4.31 4.52
N SER A 181 8.46 -3.88 4.31
CA SER A 181 9.53 -4.00 5.30
C SER A 181 9.20 -3.21 6.57
N CYS A 182 8.73 -1.96 6.43
CA CYS A 182 8.29 -1.15 7.57
C CYS A 182 7.08 -1.79 8.29
N ALA A 183 6.12 -2.33 7.53
CA ALA A 183 4.97 -3.04 8.10
C ALA A 183 5.39 -4.30 8.87
N ARG A 184 6.35 -5.07 8.34
CA ARG A 184 6.93 -6.24 9.01
C ARG A 184 7.54 -5.85 10.36
N ILE A 185 8.38 -4.82 10.39
CA ILE A 185 8.99 -4.33 11.64
C ILE A 185 7.90 -3.94 12.64
N ALA A 186 6.94 -3.10 12.22
CA ALA A 186 5.85 -2.66 13.08
C ALA A 186 5.01 -3.83 13.62
N LEU A 187 4.81 -4.90 12.85
CA LEU A 187 4.08 -6.09 13.29
C LEU A 187 4.88 -6.98 14.23
N LEU A 188 6.21 -7.03 14.12
CA LEU A 188 7.06 -7.88 14.96
C LEU A 188 7.45 -7.20 16.28
N GLU A 189 7.44 -5.87 16.34
CA GLU A 189 7.74 -5.13 17.57
C GLU A 189 6.73 -5.38 18.68
N ASP A 190 7.21 -5.46 19.92
CA ASP A 190 6.37 -5.37 21.09
C ASP A 190 5.95 -3.91 21.32
N VAL A 191 4.65 -3.70 21.46
CA VAL A 191 4.06 -2.37 21.63
C VAL A 191 3.24 -2.31 22.92
N GLU A 192 3.33 -1.19 23.63
CA GLU A 192 2.50 -0.94 24.80
C GLU A 192 1.02 -0.76 24.37
N LYS A 193 0.11 -1.30 25.18
CA LYS A 193 -1.33 -1.15 24.94
C LYS A 193 -1.71 0.33 24.86
N GLY A 194 -2.48 0.66 23.83
CA GLY A 194 -2.91 2.04 23.58
C GLY A 194 -1.84 2.94 22.95
N SER A 195 -0.63 2.42 22.67
CA SER A 195 0.40 3.15 21.91
C SER A 195 -0.14 3.55 20.53
N ARG A 196 0.14 4.78 20.10
CA ARG A 196 -0.25 5.31 18.78
C ARG A 196 0.96 5.88 18.08
N ARG A 197 1.29 5.31 16.92
CA ARG A 197 2.42 5.74 16.10
C ARG A 197 1.96 5.99 14.67
N ALA A 198 2.59 6.95 14.02
CA ALA A 198 2.37 7.22 12.60
C ALA A 198 3.71 7.53 11.93
N TYR A 199 3.92 6.99 10.73
CA TYR A 199 5.16 7.10 9.99
C TYR A 199 4.88 7.53 8.56
N HIS A 200 5.54 8.61 8.11
CA HIS A 200 5.62 8.98 6.70
C HIS A 200 6.72 8.15 6.05
N LEU A 201 6.37 7.41 5.00
CA LEU A 201 7.28 6.55 4.28
C LEU A 201 7.51 7.09 2.87
N THR A 202 8.76 7.40 2.56
CA THR A 202 9.14 8.01 1.29
C THR A 202 10.25 7.23 0.60
N GLY A 203 10.32 7.34 -0.71
CA GLY A 203 11.48 6.90 -1.48
C GLY A 203 12.66 7.88 -1.35
N PRO A 204 13.81 7.57 -1.97
CA PRO A 204 15.06 8.29 -1.74
C PRO A 204 15.12 9.65 -2.44
N GLY A 205 14.21 9.97 -3.36
CA GLY A 205 14.26 11.21 -4.13
C GLY A 205 12.96 11.57 -4.84
N ASN A 206 12.95 12.79 -5.36
CA ASN A 206 11.82 13.36 -6.09
C ASN A 206 12.05 13.32 -7.60
N TRP A 207 11.01 13.03 -8.35
CA TRP A 207 11.04 12.89 -9.80
C TRP A 207 9.94 13.71 -10.46
N THR A 208 10.21 14.23 -11.66
CA THR A 208 9.19 14.71 -12.57
C THR A 208 8.85 13.62 -13.59
N MET A 209 7.64 13.65 -14.17
CA MET A 209 7.28 12.68 -15.23
C MET A 209 8.23 12.75 -16.43
N PRO A 210 8.68 13.94 -16.91
CA PRO A 210 9.71 14.03 -17.94
C PRO A 210 11.03 13.34 -17.57
N GLN A 211 11.52 13.47 -16.33
CA GLN A 211 12.75 12.80 -15.89
C GLN A 211 12.59 11.26 -15.89
N ILE A 212 11.40 10.77 -15.51
CA ILE A 212 11.09 9.34 -15.57
C ILE A 212 11.03 8.86 -17.02
N ALA A 213 10.48 9.66 -17.94
CA ALA A 213 10.44 9.34 -19.37
C ALA A 213 11.86 9.29 -19.97
N GLU A 214 12.75 10.18 -19.55
CA GLU A 214 14.16 10.18 -19.95
C GLU A 214 14.87 8.90 -19.48
N GLU A 215 14.73 8.52 -18.22
CA GLU A 215 15.29 7.28 -17.67
C GLU A 215 14.76 6.05 -18.41
N LEU A 216 13.45 6.00 -18.69
CA LEU A 216 12.83 4.92 -19.46
C LEU A 216 13.36 4.88 -20.91
N SER A 217 13.63 6.04 -21.52
CA SER A 217 14.20 6.08 -22.87
C SER A 217 15.56 5.40 -22.94
N VAL A 218 16.40 5.64 -21.92
CA VAL A 218 17.71 4.97 -21.79
C VAL A 218 17.55 3.47 -21.61
N LEU A 219 16.65 3.04 -20.73
CA LEU A 219 16.47 1.63 -20.38
C LEU A 219 15.81 0.82 -21.52
N LEU A 220 14.92 1.43 -22.29
CA LEU A 220 14.19 0.78 -23.39
C LEU A 220 14.93 0.83 -24.72
N GLY A 221 15.91 1.74 -24.85
CA GLY A 221 16.66 1.91 -26.09
C GLY A 221 15.90 2.64 -27.22
N HIS A 222 14.77 3.30 -26.88
CA HIS A 222 14.02 4.16 -27.79
C HIS A 222 13.48 5.39 -27.05
N ALA A 223 13.17 6.46 -27.80
CA ALA A 223 12.68 7.69 -27.22
C ALA A 223 11.28 7.50 -26.59
N VAL A 224 11.16 7.90 -25.34
CA VAL A 224 9.91 8.04 -24.60
C VAL A 224 9.75 9.51 -24.22
N SER A 225 8.63 10.12 -24.56
CA SER A 225 8.34 11.51 -24.22
C SER A 225 7.11 11.59 -23.31
N TYR A 226 7.15 12.52 -22.34
CA TYR A 226 5.99 12.85 -21.55
C TYR A 226 5.32 14.13 -22.04
N THR A 227 4.05 14.06 -22.38
CA THR A 227 3.25 15.20 -22.86
C THR A 227 2.22 15.61 -21.82
N HIS A 228 2.21 16.91 -21.49
CA HIS A 228 1.20 17.44 -20.57
C HIS A 228 -0.16 17.51 -21.25
N ARG A 229 -1.22 17.06 -20.52
CA ARG A 229 -2.63 17.22 -20.86
C ARG A 229 -3.31 18.10 -19.82
N THR A 230 -4.36 18.81 -20.22
CA THR A 230 -5.26 19.43 -19.23
C THR A 230 -5.95 18.36 -18.40
N PRO A 231 -6.34 18.64 -17.13
CA PRO A 231 -7.09 17.69 -16.32
C PRO A 231 -8.32 17.11 -17.00
N ALA A 232 -9.08 17.93 -17.74
CA ALA A 232 -10.27 17.50 -18.49
C ALA A 232 -9.91 16.54 -19.62
N ALA A 233 -8.85 16.81 -20.39
CA ALA A 233 -8.36 15.95 -21.46
C ALA A 233 -7.81 14.62 -20.89
N GLN A 234 -7.14 14.65 -19.74
CA GLN A 234 -6.64 13.46 -19.07
C GLN A 234 -7.81 12.59 -18.58
N HIS A 235 -8.84 13.18 -17.96
CA HIS A 235 -10.03 12.46 -17.53
C HIS A 235 -10.71 11.75 -18.71
N ALA A 236 -10.94 12.49 -19.81
CA ALA A 236 -11.56 11.92 -21.01
C ALA A 236 -10.74 10.76 -21.59
N ALA A 237 -9.41 10.89 -21.63
CA ALA A 237 -8.52 9.82 -22.11
C ALA A 237 -8.59 8.56 -21.22
N LEU A 238 -8.56 8.72 -19.90
CA LEU A 238 -8.66 7.60 -18.96
C LEU A 238 -10.00 6.85 -19.09
N VAL A 239 -11.11 7.58 -19.28
CA VAL A 239 -12.42 6.96 -19.52
C VAL A 239 -12.45 6.26 -20.88
N ALA A 240 -11.87 6.85 -21.93
CA ALA A 240 -11.76 6.22 -23.24
C ALA A 240 -10.90 4.93 -23.21
N ASP A 241 -9.91 4.86 -22.32
CA ASP A 241 -9.09 3.68 -22.06
C ASP A 241 -9.79 2.61 -21.20
N GLY A 242 -11.10 2.81 -20.90
CA GLY A 242 -11.97 1.85 -20.22
C GLY A 242 -12.02 1.96 -18.69
N LEU A 243 -11.45 3.01 -18.09
CA LEU A 243 -11.61 3.24 -16.66
C LEU A 243 -12.99 3.82 -16.35
N SER A 244 -13.55 3.45 -15.19
CA SER A 244 -14.77 4.13 -14.73
C SER A 244 -14.51 5.62 -14.47
N PRO A 245 -15.51 6.49 -14.66
CA PRO A 245 -15.37 7.93 -14.38
C PRO A 245 -14.86 8.21 -12.96
N PHE A 246 -15.29 7.42 -11.99
CA PHE A 246 -14.85 7.52 -10.61
C PHE A 246 -13.33 7.26 -10.44
N VAL A 247 -12.79 6.22 -11.08
CA VAL A 247 -11.35 5.94 -11.04
C VAL A 247 -10.57 6.99 -11.81
N ALA A 248 -11.08 7.46 -12.95
CA ALA A 248 -10.47 8.53 -13.74
C ALA A 248 -10.36 9.82 -12.92
N GLU A 249 -11.40 10.20 -12.17
CA GLU A 249 -11.39 11.37 -11.29
C GLU A 249 -10.31 11.27 -10.20
N ILE A 250 -10.19 10.11 -9.54
CA ILE A 250 -9.13 9.88 -8.53
C ILE A 250 -7.74 10.03 -9.15
N LEU A 251 -7.51 9.49 -10.33
CA LEU A 251 -6.21 9.56 -11.00
C LEU A 251 -5.85 10.98 -11.46
N VAL A 252 -6.84 11.74 -11.96
CA VAL A 252 -6.64 13.16 -12.30
C VAL A 252 -6.39 13.98 -11.03
N GLY A 253 -7.06 13.67 -9.94
CA GLY A 253 -6.76 14.26 -8.62
C GLY A 253 -5.33 14.00 -8.17
N LEU A 254 -4.82 12.79 -8.39
CA LEU A 254 -3.43 12.44 -8.09
C LEU A 254 -2.45 13.19 -9.00
N ASP A 255 -2.74 13.28 -10.31
CA ASP A 255 -1.94 14.08 -11.23
C ASP A 255 -1.86 15.56 -10.79
N ARG A 256 -2.94 16.12 -10.26
CA ARG A 256 -2.95 17.48 -9.69
C ARG A 256 -2.06 17.59 -8.47
N VAL A 257 -2.10 16.62 -7.56
CA VAL A 257 -1.22 16.57 -6.38
C VAL A 257 0.26 16.54 -6.78
N PHE A 258 0.59 15.83 -7.87
CA PHE A 258 1.95 15.82 -8.44
C PHE A 258 2.31 17.17 -9.07
N HIS A 259 1.41 17.72 -9.90
CA HIS A 259 1.57 19.03 -10.53
C HIS A 259 1.89 20.13 -9.50
N ASP A 260 1.17 20.13 -8.39
CA ASP A 260 1.27 21.11 -7.31
C ASP A 260 2.43 20.79 -6.33
N CYS A 261 3.24 19.75 -6.60
CA CYS A 261 4.39 19.32 -5.80
C CYS A 261 4.05 19.01 -4.32
N VAL A 262 2.83 18.57 -4.03
CA VAL A 262 2.38 18.34 -2.65
C VAL A 262 3.09 17.14 -1.99
N LEU A 263 3.48 16.13 -2.78
CA LEU A 263 4.13 14.91 -2.30
C LEU A 263 5.63 14.93 -2.59
N THR A 264 6.33 15.94 -2.10
CA THR A 264 7.78 16.10 -2.29
C THR A 264 8.60 15.95 -1.00
N GLU A 265 7.92 15.75 0.12
CA GLU A 265 8.58 15.47 1.39
C GLU A 265 9.49 14.25 1.26
N ARG A 266 10.66 14.32 1.90
CA ARG A 266 11.59 13.21 2.05
C ARG A 266 11.84 12.97 3.52
N THR A 267 11.64 11.72 3.96
CA THR A 267 11.94 11.26 5.32
C THR A 267 13.02 10.17 5.29
N PHE A 268 13.64 9.93 6.42
CA PHE A 268 14.58 8.83 6.63
C PHE A 268 13.90 7.62 7.29
N THR A 269 12.59 7.65 7.45
CA THR A 269 11.82 6.68 8.22
C THR A 269 12.00 5.23 7.74
N VAL A 270 12.12 5.01 6.42
CA VAL A 270 12.38 3.65 5.89
C VAL A 270 13.73 3.16 6.40
N GLU A 271 14.77 3.97 6.30
CA GLU A 271 16.12 3.64 6.78
C GLU A 271 16.17 3.49 8.30
N ASP A 272 15.55 4.40 9.04
CA ASP A 272 15.47 4.36 10.51
C ASP A 272 14.80 3.10 11.04
N LEU A 273 13.72 2.64 10.38
CA LEU A 273 12.99 1.45 10.80
C LEU A 273 13.65 0.16 10.33
N THR A 274 14.18 0.13 9.12
CA THR A 274 14.63 -1.14 8.48
C THR A 274 16.14 -1.34 8.52
N GLY A 275 16.90 -0.29 8.83
CA GLY A 275 18.37 -0.28 8.71
C GLY A 275 18.88 -0.25 7.27
N ASN A 276 18.00 -0.10 6.28
CA ASN A 276 18.33 -0.09 4.86
C ASN A 276 17.77 1.16 4.18
N ALA A 277 18.56 1.76 3.29
CA ALA A 277 18.06 2.86 2.46
C ALA A 277 16.89 2.40 1.59
N PRO A 278 15.89 3.28 1.34
CA PRO A 278 14.78 2.96 0.45
C PRO A 278 15.28 2.70 -0.98
N ARG A 279 14.63 1.77 -1.69
CA ARG A 279 14.96 1.39 -3.08
C ARG A 279 14.83 2.57 -4.03
N SER A 280 15.78 2.69 -4.97
CA SER A 280 15.75 3.76 -5.96
C SER A 280 14.72 3.49 -7.05
N LEU A 281 14.18 4.57 -7.66
CA LEU A 281 13.30 4.43 -8.81
C LEU A 281 14.03 3.82 -10.00
N SER A 282 15.30 4.18 -10.22
CA SER A 282 16.09 3.63 -11.34
C SER A 282 16.26 2.11 -11.22
N ASP A 283 16.51 1.58 -10.03
CA ASP A 283 16.60 0.13 -9.83
C ASP A 283 15.23 -0.55 -10.02
N TRP A 284 14.17 0.06 -9.46
CA TRP A 284 12.82 -0.43 -9.65
C TRP A 284 12.41 -0.46 -11.12
N LEU A 285 12.74 0.55 -11.93
CA LEU A 285 12.46 0.58 -13.36
C LEU A 285 13.20 -0.54 -14.09
N ARG A 286 14.48 -0.81 -13.77
CA ARG A 286 15.24 -1.92 -14.35
C ARG A 286 14.59 -3.27 -14.05
N GLU A 287 14.18 -3.50 -12.82
CA GLU A 287 13.53 -4.74 -12.38
C GLU A 287 12.13 -4.94 -12.98
N ASN A 288 11.45 -3.87 -13.35
CA ASN A 288 10.08 -3.89 -13.86
C ASN A 288 9.99 -3.50 -15.34
N LEU A 289 11.11 -3.54 -16.08
CA LEU A 289 11.21 -3.03 -17.44
C LEU A 289 10.22 -3.70 -18.41
N ASP A 290 9.89 -4.96 -18.19
CA ASP A 290 8.94 -5.71 -19.00
C ASP A 290 7.52 -5.10 -19.01
N ALA A 291 7.14 -4.40 -17.93
CA ALA A 291 5.87 -3.69 -17.87
C ALA A 291 5.78 -2.51 -18.86
N PHE A 292 6.92 -2.07 -19.40
CA PHE A 292 7.06 -0.92 -20.29
C PHE A 292 7.48 -1.28 -21.70
N ARG A 293 7.68 -2.59 -22.00
CA ARG A 293 8.07 -3.07 -23.33
C ARG A 293 6.91 -3.33 -24.28
N GLY A 294 5.67 -3.24 -23.78
CA GLY A 294 4.49 -3.66 -24.53
C GLY A 294 4.31 -5.19 -24.53
N GLN A 295 3.09 -5.65 -24.57
CA GLN A 295 2.83 -7.07 -24.81
C GLN A 295 3.15 -7.36 -26.28
N VAL A 296 4.14 -8.21 -26.52
CA VAL A 296 4.31 -8.86 -27.84
C VAL A 296 3.04 -9.68 -28.05
N ARG A 297 2.20 -9.22 -28.99
CA ARG A 297 0.99 -9.94 -29.43
C ARG A 297 1.38 -11.17 -30.22
#